data_3adbe5398df5065b643da0f9a9bad019
#
_entry.id   3adbe5398df5065b643da0f9a9bad019
#
_cell.length_a   1.000
_cell.length_b   1.000
_cell.length_c   1.000
_cell.angle_alpha   90.00
_cell.angle_beta   90.00
_cell.angle_gamma   90.00
#
_symmetry.space_group_name_H-M   'P 1'
#
loop_
_entity.id
_entity.type
_entity.pdbx_description
1 polymer ?
#
loop_
_entity_poly.entity_id
_entity_poly.type
_entity_poly.pdbx_seq_one_letter_code
_entity_poly.pdbx_strand_id
1 'polypeptide(L)'
;MWKQKKFWAILVAIVLVALGGWLWFGKGDEKAAPKYTTGTVTKGNISSTISSTGTINPVRYVDVSTNIPGKLESVLVKANQRVSAGQVIATIDSRQLQASVDNARATLNQTSTDLDRYRTLVAQGAVSQQTYDNALAAYEKAKASYDQVVANLTDSTITAPMDGTIIGEPLKAGQTIATGISTQMIIATIADLSDLEIYLTVDETDIGNVKEGAKVDFTVDAHPGKTFTGTVKNISLGTKGNMGTTSSSVVYYTVRVAIPAEDVSNFFPSMTARATIPGEEKQNVLLVPLAAVRSDKVGEFVYVIKDGKPVRTSVKTGMTGDSTI
;
A
#
# COMPACT_ATOMS: atom_id res chain seq x y z
N MET A 1 66.14 -5.59 82.80
CA MET A 1 65.96 -6.54 81.68
C MET A 1 64.57 -6.45 80.97
N TRP A 2 63.63 -5.67 81.36
CA TRP A 2 62.24 -5.66 80.82
C TRP A 2 62.02 -4.61 79.68
N LYS A 3 62.84 -3.58 79.54
CA LYS A 3 62.72 -2.52 78.54
C LYS A 3 63.26 -2.94 77.15
N GLN A 4 64.24 -3.82 77.06
CA GLN A 4 64.80 -4.30 75.80
C GLN A 4 63.82 -5.21 75.05
N LYS A 5 63.02 -6.04 75.75
CA LYS A 5 62.08 -6.93 75.06
C LYS A 5 60.93 -6.19 74.38
N LYS A 6 60.51 -5.03 74.91
CA LYS A 6 59.49 -4.19 74.28
C LYS A 6 59.98 -3.50 73.07
N PHE A 7 61.28 -3.12 73.04
CA PHE A 7 61.89 -2.47 71.86
C PHE A 7 61.97 -3.44 70.66
N TRP A 8 62.35 -4.70 70.94
CA TRP A 8 62.37 -5.72 69.89
C TRP A 8 60.99 -6.12 69.36
N ALA A 9 60.00 -6.14 70.21
CA ALA A 9 58.62 -6.42 69.81
C ALA A 9 58.05 -5.33 68.89
N ILE A 10 58.36 -4.06 69.17
CA ILE A 10 57.93 -2.92 68.31
C ILE A 10 58.66 -2.97 66.97
N LEU A 11 59.92 -3.34 66.92
CA LEU A 11 60.72 -3.45 65.70
C LEU A 11 60.22 -4.57 64.79
N VAL A 12 59.84 -5.71 65.36
CA VAL A 12 59.19 -6.82 64.64
C VAL A 12 57.83 -6.45 64.09
N ALA A 13 57.05 -5.70 64.91
CA ALA A 13 55.74 -5.22 64.42
C ALA A 13 55.83 -4.23 63.25
N ILE A 14 56.84 -3.32 63.24
CA ILE A 14 57.07 -2.40 62.15
C ILE A 14 57.54 -3.14 60.89
N VAL A 15 58.41 -4.15 61.02
CA VAL A 15 58.85 -4.98 59.89
C VAL A 15 57.68 -5.79 59.30
N LEU A 16 56.78 -6.33 60.14
CA LEU A 16 55.59 -7.05 59.66
C LEU A 16 54.60 -6.13 58.98
N VAL A 17 54.41 -4.88 59.46
CA VAL A 17 53.57 -3.90 58.81
C VAL A 17 54.19 -3.41 57.50
N ALA A 18 55.53 -3.23 57.43
CA ALA A 18 56.25 -2.87 56.21
C ALA A 18 56.20 -4.01 55.15
N LEU A 19 56.37 -5.28 55.59
CA LEU A 19 56.21 -6.45 54.74
C LEU A 19 54.77 -6.64 54.25
N GLY A 20 53.78 -6.45 55.12
CA GLY A 20 52.36 -6.49 54.77
C GLY A 20 51.96 -5.38 53.77
N GLY A 21 52.49 -4.17 54.03
CA GLY A 21 52.32 -3.06 53.10
C GLY A 21 52.96 -3.29 51.73
N TRP A 22 54.18 -3.89 51.73
CA TRP A 22 54.86 -4.20 50.48
C TRP A 22 54.18 -5.31 49.65
N LEU A 23 53.64 -6.33 50.34
CA LEU A 23 52.85 -7.40 49.73
C LEU A 23 51.45 -6.90 49.27
N TRP A 24 50.88 -5.90 49.91
CA TRP A 24 49.60 -5.33 49.54
C TRP A 24 49.75 -4.28 48.40
N PHE A 25 50.81 -3.47 48.40
CA PHE A 25 51.13 -2.50 47.33
C PHE A 25 51.82 -3.17 46.14
N GLY A 26 52.43 -4.35 46.30
CA GLY A 26 53.12 -5.08 45.24
C GLY A 26 52.18 -5.91 44.32
N LYS A 27 50.89 -6.03 44.67
CA LYS A 27 49.90 -6.49 43.69
C LYS A 27 49.61 -5.37 42.71
N GLY A 28 50.52 -5.17 41.76
CA GLY A 28 50.23 -4.35 40.59
C GLY A 28 48.93 -4.85 39.99
N ASP A 29 47.97 -3.93 39.79
CA ASP A 29 46.83 -4.14 38.92
C ASP A 29 47.34 -4.66 37.57
N GLU A 30 47.31 -5.98 37.38
CA GLU A 30 47.26 -6.53 36.05
C GLU A 30 46.04 -5.91 35.40
N LYS A 31 46.22 -4.79 34.65
CA LYS A 31 45.21 -4.25 33.76
C LYS A 31 44.75 -5.42 32.93
N ALA A 32 43.58 -5.97 33.28
CA ALA A 32 42.92 -7.01 32.49
C ALA A 32 42.94 -6.54 31.05
N ALA A 33 43.66 -7.28 30.21
CA ALA A 33 43.72 -6.96 28.77
C ALA A 33 42.26 -6.85 28.27
N PRO A 34 41.90 -5.78 27.60
CA PRO A 34 40.54 -5.59 27.15
C PRO A 34 40.13 -6.82 26.35
N LYS A 35 39.05 -7.49 26.80
CA LYS A 35 38.48 -8.65 26.13
C LYS A 35 37.90 -8.19 24.82
N TYR A 36 38.62 -8.32 23.73
CA TYR A 36 38.11 -8.06 22.39
C TYR A 36 37.29 -9.26 21.95
N THR A 37 36.10 -9.03 21.46
CA THR A 37 35.37 -10.02 20.69
C THR A 37 35.88 -9.94 19.25
N THR A 38 36.49 -10.99 18.76
CA THR A 38 37.02 -11.02 17.40
C THR A 38 36.09 -11.74 16.45
N GLY A 39 35.92 -11.18 15.25
CA GLY A 39 35.24 -11.82 14.13
C GLY A 39 36.26 -12.16 13.03
N THR A 40 36.01 -13.17 12.26
CA THR A 40 36.83 -13.55 11.10
C THR A 40 36.31 -12.87 9.84
N VAL A 41 37.21 -12.36 9.02
CA VAL A 41 36.89 -11.90 7.67
C VAL A 41 36.81 -13.12 6.77
N THR A 42 35.67 -13.29 6.10
CA THR A 42 35.43 -14.40 5.17
C THR A 42 35.16 -13.86 3.77
N LYS A 43 35.44 -14.67 2.75
CA LYS A 43 34.93 -14.39 1.40
C LYS A 43 33.61 -15.09 1.19
N GLY A 44 32.64 -14.37 0.68
CA GLY A 44 31.30 -14.90 0.44
C GLY A 44 30.47 -13.98 -0.43
N ASN A 45 29.21 -14.32 -0.54
CA ASN A 45 28.22 -13.50 -1.22
C ASN A 45 27.51 -12.63 -0.19
N ILE A 46 27.25 -11.39 -0.54
CA ILE A 46 26.44 -10.46 0.24
C ILE A 46 25.24 -10.06 -0.61
N SER A 47 24.05 -10.12 -0.02
CA SER A 47 22.82 -9.61 -0.60
C SER A 47 22.24 -8.54 0.31
N SER A 48 21.75 -7.48 -0.27
CA SER A 48 20.90 -6.50 0.41
C SER A 48 19.48 -7.02 0.40
N THR A 49 18.74 -6.79 1.46
CA THR A 49 17.30 -7.07 1.54
C THR A 49 16.54 -5.78 1.80
N ILE A 50 15.47 -5.58 1.05
CA ILE A 50 14.58 -4.43 1.19
C ILE A 50 13.35 -4.90 1.92
N SER A 51 13.15 -4.41 3.15
CA SER A 51 11.96 -4.69 3.93
C SER A 51 10.88 -3.65 3.63
N SER A 52 9.71 -4.10 3.23
CA SER A 52 8.60 -3.24 2.88
C SER A 52 7.29 -3.77 3.44
N THR A 53 6.37 -2.87 3.72
CA THR A 53 5.00 -3.21 4.12
C THR A 53 4.02 -2.77 3.05
N GLY A 54 2.91 -3.48 2.96
CA GLY A 54 1.87 -3.17 1.99
C GLY A 54 0.54 -3.80 2.33
N THR A 55 -0.40 -3.68 1.40
CA THR A 55 -1.75 -4.22 1.52
C THR A 55 -2.08 -5.14 0.36
N ILE A 56 -2.83 -6.18 0.63
CA ILE A 56 -3.36 -7.10 -0.39
C ILE A 56 -4.60 -6.47 -0.98
N ASN A 57 -4.62 -6.38 -2.31
CA ASN A 57 -5.73 -5.77 -3.05
C ASN A 57 -6.15 -6.66 -4.22
N PRO A 58 -7.41 -6.67 -4.60
CA PRO A 58 -7.84 -7.34 -5.82
C PRO A 58 -7.28 -6.61 -7.05
N VAL A 59 -6.91 -7.38 -8.07
CA VAL A 59 -6.41 -6.82 -9.35
C VAL A 59 -7.52 -6.07 -10.07
N ARG A 60 -8.75 -6.61 -10.01
CA ARG A 60 -9.93 -6.00 -10.63
C ARG A 60 -10.97 -5.70 -9.58
N TYR A 61 -11.32 -4.43 -9.44
CA TYR A 61 -12.43 -3.98 -8.61
C TYR A 61 -13.05 -2.73 -9.21
N VAL A 62 -14.31 -2.49 -8.91
CA VAL A 62 -15.06 -1.32 -9.33
C VAL A 62 -15.87 -0.79 -8.16
N ASP A 63 -15.74 0.51 -7.92
CA ASP A 63 -16.58 1.23 -6.99
C ASP A 63 -17.87 1.63 -7.70
N VAL A 64 -18.97 1.03 -7.27
CA VAL A 64 -20.30 1.31 -7.82
C VAL A 64 -20.84 2.56 -7.14
N SER A 65 -21.11 3.56 -7.95
CA SER A 65 -21.66 4.85 -7.54
C SER A 65 -22.80 5.26 -8.49
N THR A 66 -23.49 6.35 -8.20
CA THR A 66 -24.52 6.91 -9.06
C THR A 66 -24.28 8.39 -9.34
N ASN A 67 -24.70 8.84 -10.51
CA ASN A 67 -24.68 10.25 -10.89
C ASN A 67 -26.02 10.95 -10.58
N ILE A 68 -27.05 10.20 -10.14
CA ILE A 68 -28.36 10.73 -9.82
C ILE A 68 -28.46 10.94 -8.31
N PRO A 69 -28.72 12.18 -7.85
CA PRO A 69 -28.99 12.42 -6.45
C PRO A 69 -30.39 11.88 -6.07
N GLY A 70 -30.47 11.33 -4.88
CA GLY A 70 -31.74 10.80 -4.39
C GLY A 70 -31.59 9.97 -3.13
N LYS A 71 -32.71 9.49 -2.61
CA LYS A 71 -32.74 8.60 -1.46
C LYS A 71 -32.68 7.15 -1.95
N LEU A 72 -31.81 6.33 -1.36
CA LEU A 72 -31.79 4.88 -1.60
C LEU A 72 -33.08 4.28 -1.08
N GLU A 73 -33.93 3.75 -1.99
CA GLU A 73 -35.17 3.07 -1.67
C GLU A 73 -34.87 1.66 -1.14
N SER A 74 -34.02 0.92 -1.86
CA SER A 74 -33.64 -0.42 -1.46
C SER A 74 -32.17 -0.70 -1.80
N VAL A 75 -31.55 -1.58 -1.00
CA VAL A 75 -30.23 -2.17 -1.27
C VAL A 75 -30.41 -3.68 -1.20
N LEU A 76 -30.17 -4.36 -2.32
CA LEU A 76 -30.51 -5.76 -2.52
C LEU A 76 -29.32 -6.71 -2.30
N VAL A 77 -28.16 -6.15 -1.98
CA VAL A 77 -26.93 -6.90 -1.78
C VAL A 77 -26.37 -6.72 -0.36
N LYS A 78 -25.58 -7.70 0.06
CA LYS A 78 -24.91 -7.70 1.38
C LYS A 78 -23.42 -7.82 1.21
N ALA A 79 -22.67 -7.47 2.26
CA ALA A 79 -21.24 -7.72 2.32
C ALA A 79 -20.92 -9.20 2.07
N ASN A 80 -19.83 -9.47 1.35
CA ASN A 80 -19.35 -10.79 0.96
C ASN A 80 -20.32 -11.59 0.03
N GLN A 81 -21.34 -10.95 -0.52
CA GLN A 81 -22.23 -11.57 -1.47
C GLN A 81 -21.62 -11.58 -2.87
N ARG A 82 -21.71 -12.72 -3.56
CA ARG A 82 -21.34 -12.82 -4.97
C ARG A 82 -22.46 -12.24 -5.83
N VAL A 83 -22.08 -11.43 -6.82
CA VAL A 83 -22.97 -10.77 -7.77
C VAL A 83 -22.52 -11.02 -9.19
N SER A 84 -23.47 -11.01 -10.13
CA SER A 84 -23.19 -11.13 -11.55
C SER A 84 -23.39 -9.81 -12.27
N ALA A 85 -22.69 -9.60 -13.38
CA ALA A 85 -22.85 -8.42 -14.22
C ALA A 85 -24.32 -8.23 -14.62
N GLY A 86 -24.83 -6.97 -14.51
CA GLY A 86 -26.22 -6.64 -14.73
C GLY A 86 -27.17 -6.92 -13.56
N GLN A 87 -26.72 -7.59 -12.49
CA GLN A 87 -27.55 -7.79 -11.30
C GLN A 87 -27.82 -6.46 -10.59
N VAL A 88 -29.07 -6.24 -10.19
CA VAL A 88 -29.49 -5.04 -9.45
C VAL A 88 -28.87 -5.05 -8.05
N ILE A 89 -28.15 -3.98 -7.71
CA ILE A 89 -27.50 -3.77 -6.41
C ILE A 89 -28.38 -2.94 -5.50
N ALA A 90 -28.88 -1.82 -6.03
CA ALA A 90 -29.67 -0.86 -5.28
C ALA A 90 -30.63 -0.12 -6.20
N THR A 91 -31.68 0.47 -5.62
CA THR A 91 -32.60 1.35 -6.32
C THR A 91 -32.70 2.69 -5.59
N ILE A 92 -32.79 3.76 -6.37
CA ILE A 92 -33.08 5.11 -5.88
C ILE A 92 -34.61 5.36 -5.96
N ASP A 93 -35.15 6.15 -5.08
CA ASP A 93 -36.55 6.59 -5.16
C ASP A 93 -36.83 7.30 -6.50
N SER A 94 -37.51 6.59 -7.39
CA SER A 94 -37.69 6.98 -8.78
C SER A 94 -39.04 7.65 -9.04
N ARG A 95 -39.89 7.91 -8.03
CA ARG A 95 -41.21 8.46 -8.21
C ARG A 95 -41.23 9.78 -8.97
N GLN A 96 -40.32 10.68 -8.65
CA GLN A 96 -40.18 11.97 -9.36
C GLN A 96 -39.66 11.79 -10.80
N LEU A 97 -38.76 10.84 -10.99
CA LEU A 97 -38.22 10.52 -12.33
C LEU A 97 -39.32 9.91 -13.19
N GLN A 98 -40.11 8.99 -12.65
CA GLN A 98 -41.25 8.40 -13.34
C GLN A 98 -42.29 9.46 -13.78
N ALA A 99 -42.66 10.39 -12.89
CA ALA A 99 -43.54 11.50 -13.24
C ALA A 99 -42.96 12.39 -14.35
N SER A 100 -41.62 12.58 -14.35
CA SER A 100 -40.95 13.34 -15.42
C SER A 100 -40.99 12.60 -16.77
N VAL A 101 -40.81 11.28 -16.77
CA VAL A 101 -40.95 10.45 -17.98
C VAL A 101 -42.39 10.51 -18.52
N ASP A 102 -43.41 10.40 -17.66
CA ASP A 102 -44.82 10.44 -18.08
C ASP A 102 -45.16 11.80 -18.70
N ASN A 103 -44.64 12.90 -18.15
CA ASN A 103 -44.83 14.25 -18.68
C ASN A 103 -44.16 14.43 -20.06
N ALA A 104 -42.87 14.01 -20.17
CA ALA A 104 -42.12 14.07 -21.43
C ALA A 104 -42.77 13.18 -22.50
N ARG A 105 -43.29 12.01 -22.12
CA ARG A 105 -44.05 11.12 -23.02
C ARG A 105 -45.30 11.75 -23.56
N ALA A 106 -46.06 12.46 -22.71
CA ALA A 106 -47.23 13.17 -23.15
C ALA A 106 -46.91 14.26 -24.16
N THR A 107 -45.84 15.02 -23.93
CA THR A 107 -45.36 16.05 -24.86
C THR A 107 -44.86 15.45 -26.19
N LEU A 108 -44.14 14.31 -26.14
CA LEU A 108 -43.69 13.60 -27.33
C LEU A 108 -44.89 13.11 -28.17
N ASN A 109 -45.91 12.53 -27.52
CA ASN A 109 -47.11 12.06 -28.20
C ASN A 109 -47.88 13.21 -28.89
N GLN A 110 -48.00 14.37 -28.20
CA GLN A 110 -48.62 15.55 -28.76
C GLN A 110 -47.87 16.03 -30.02
N THR A 111 -46.53 16.22 -29.90
CA THR A 111 -45.74 16.74 -31.04
C THR A 111 -45.65 15.73 -32.20
N SER A 112 -45.67 14.42 -31.91
CA SER A 112 -45.75 13.37 -32.95
C SER A 112 -47.08 13.46 -33.73
N THR A 113 -48.23 13.63 -33.02
CA THR A 113 -49.53 13.77 -33.64
C THR A 113 -49.59 15.04 -34.49
N ASP A 114 -49.04 16.14 -34.00
CA ASP A 114 -48.99 17.40 -34.75
C ASP A 114 -48.12 17.27 -36.01
N LEU A 115 -46.95 16.64 -35.92
CA LEU A 115 -46.07 16.37 -37.04
C LEU A 115 -46.78 15.53 -38.14
N ASP A 116 -47.48 14.46 -37.77
CA ASP A 116 -48.20 13.61 -38.68
C ASP A 116 -49.34 14.38 -39.38
N ARG A 117 -50.02 15.27 -38.64
CA ARG A 117 -51.05 16.18 -39.20
C ARG A 117 -50.42 17.13 -40.21
N TYR A 118 -49.33 17.82 -39.84
CA TYR A 118 -48.67 18.78 -40.75
C TYR A 118 -48.02 18.08 -41.96
N ARG A 119 -47.53 16.85 -41.79
CA ARG A 119 -47.05 16.02 -42.92
C ARG A 119 -48.12 15.80 -43.98
N THR A 120 -49.35 15.50 -43.54
CA THR A 120 -50.48 15.32 -44.41
C THR A 120 -50.93 16.64 -45.07
N LEU A 121 -50.94 17.74 -44.31
CA LEU A 121 -51.37 19.05 -44.78
C LEU A 121 -50.39 19.68 -45.76
N VAL A 122 -49.07 19.49 -45.56
CA VAL A 122 -48.06 19.99 -46.53
C VAL A 122 -48.12 19.22 -47.83
N ALA A 123 -48.36 17.91 -47.79
CA ALA A 123 -48.54 17.08 -48.99
C ALA A 123 -49.78 17.51 -49.84
N GLN A 124 -50.81 18.09 -49.14
CA GLN A 124 -51.98 18.64 -49.80
C GLN A 124 -51.83 20.11 -50.20
N GLY A 125 -50.67 20.74 -49.94
CA GLY A 125 -50.45 22.16 -50.18
C GLY A 125 -51.20 23.11 -49.25
N ALA A 126 -51.80 22.62 -48.17
CA ALA A 126 -52.65 23.39 -47.22
C ALA A 126 -51.81 24.19 -46.19
N VAL A 127 -50.54 23.89 -45.98
CA VAL A 127 -49.62 24.63 -45.11
C VAL A 127 -48.27 24.82 -45.79
N SER A 128 -47.47 25.78 -45.30
CA SER A 128 -46.12 26.03 -45.81
C SER A 128 -45.13 24.96 -45.35
N GLN A 129 -44.05 24.74 -46.15
CA GLN A 129 -42.96 23.87 -45.77
C GLN A 129 -42.36 24.28 -44.43
N GLN A 130 -42.19 25.60 -44.19
CA GLN A 130 -41.72 26.13 -42.93
C GLN A 130 -42.54 25.66 -41.70
N THR A 131 -43.87 25.56 -41.86
CA THR A 131 -44.79 25.08 -40.78
C THR A 131 -44.50 23.62 -40.46
N TYR A 132 -44.29 22.77 -41.49
CA TYR A 132 -43.91 21.38 -41.34
C TYR A 132 -42.55 21.25 -40.64
N ASP A 133 -41.53 22.02 -41.13
CA ASP A 133 -40.18 22.00 -40.58
C ASP A 133 -40.15 22.41 -39.09
N ASN A 134 -40.97 23.40 -38.71
CA ASN A 134 -41.14 23.78 -37.30
C ASN A 134 -41.79 22.66 -36.46
N ALA A 135 -42.78 21.93 -37.01
CA ALA A 135 -43.35 20.79 -36.32
C ALA A 135 -42.37 19.63 -36.19
N LEU A 136 -41.55 19.39 -37.21
CA LEU A 136 -40.49 18.41 -37.17
C LEU A 136 -39.45 18.74 -36.06
N ALA A 137 -38.97 19.98 -36.03
CA ALA A 137 -38.02 20.44 -34.99
C ALA A 137 -38.63 20.35 -33.59
N ALA A 138 -39.92 20.62 -33.42
CA ALA A 138 -40.61 20.46 -32.14
C ALA A 138 -40.65 19.00 -31.68
N TYR A 139 -40.97 18.08 -32.60
CA TYR A 139 -40.94 16.64 -32.34
C TYR A 139 -39.57 16.15 -31.96
N GLU A 140 -38.53 16.51 -32.71
CA GLU A 140 -37.14 16.11 -32.44
C GLU A 140 -36.68 16.59 -31.05
N LYS A 141 -37.00 17.83 -30.68
CA LYS A 141 -36.75 18.38 -29.35
C LYS A 141 -37.47 17.60 -28.24
N ALA A 142 -38.77 17.30 -28.44
CA ALA A 142 -39.54 16.54 -27.48
C ALA A 142 -39.00 15.10 -27.32
N LYS A 143 -38.60 14.48 -28.44
CA LYS A 143 -37.99 13.16 -28.42
C LYS A 143 -36.64 13.14 -27.64
N ALA A 144 -35.75 14.09 -27.90
CA ALA A 144 -34.50 14.22 -27.17
C ALA A 144 -34.72 14.43 -25.65
N SER A 145 -35.76 15.24 -25.31
CA SER A 145 -36.12 15.44 -23.90
C SER A 145 -36.67 14.16 -23.25
N TYR A 146 -37.51 13.40 -23.98
CA TYR A 146 -38.02 12.10 -23.49
C TYR A 146 -36.87 11.10 -23.30
N ASP A 147 -35.99 10.96 -24.27
CA ASP A 147 -34.83 10.04 -24.21
C ASP A 147 -33.93 10.36 -23.01
N GLN A 148 -33.71 11.65 -22.72
CA GLN A 148 -32.93 12.09 -21.56
C GLN A 148 -33.57 11.68 -20.22
N VAL A 149 -34.89 11.89 -20.03
CA VAL A 149 -35.54 11.55 -18.76
C VAL A 149 -35.69 10.05 -18.57
N VAL A 150 -35.82 9.28 -19.67
CA VAL A 150 -35.81 7.81 -19.64
C VAL A 150 -34.42 7.29 -19.23
N ALA A 151 -33.33 7.86 -19.74
CA ALA A 151 -31.99 7.53 -19.32
C ALA A 151 -31.81 7.76 -17.80
N ASN A 152 -32.25 8.92 -17.30
CA ASN A 152 -32.19 9.21 -15.86
C ASN A 152 -33.03 8.21 -15.03
N LEU A 153 -34.19 7.78 -15.51
CA LEU A 153 -34.96 6.74 -14.83
C LEU A 153 -34.24 5.39 -14.84
N THR A 154 -33.62 5.03 -15.94
CA THR A 154 -32.82 3.79 -16.04
C THR A 154 -31.64 3.81 -15.05
N ASP A 155 -30.96 4.94 -14.97
CA ASP A 155 -29.83 5.15 -14.06
C ASP A 155 -30.21 5.16 -12.56
N SER A 156 -31.53 5.27 -12.25
CA SER A 156 -32.03 5.11 -10.88
C SER A 156 -31.98 3.66 -10.37
N THR A 157 -31.81 2.70 -11.29
CA THR A 157 -31.57 1.29 -10.97
C THR A 157 -30.08 0.99 -11.11
N ILE A 158 -29.43 0.79 -10.00
CA ILE A 158 -27.98 0.60 -9.94
C ILE A 158 -27.67 -0.88 -10.09
N THR A 159 -26.91 -1.22 -11.12
CA THR A 159 -26.54 -2.60 -11.44
C THR A 159 -25.03 -2.86 -11.30
N ALA A 160 -24.67 -4.11 -11.13
CA ALA A 160 -23.26 -4.55 -11.10
C ALA A 160 -22.64 -4.40 -12.50
N PRO A 161 -21.52 -3.69 -12.67
CA PRO A 161 -20.84 -3.57 -13.96
C PRO A 161 -20.02 -4.81 -14.33
N MET A 162 -19.74 -5.69 -13.36
CA MET A 162 -18.93 -6.91 -13.54
C MET A 162 -19.35 -8.00 -12.58
N ASP A 163 -18.94 -9.23 -12.90
CA ASP A 163 -19.02 -10.36 -11.96
C ASP A 163 -18.00 -10.18 -10.83
N GLY A 164 -18.38 -10.52 -9.60
CA GLY A 164 -17.47 -10.40 -8.48
C GLY A 164 -18.14 -10.65 -7.13
N THR A 165 -17.46 -10.23 -6.08
CA THR A 165 -17.94 -10.28 -4.71
C THR A 165 -17.96 -8.87 -4.13
N ILE A 166 -19.03 -8.53 -3.41
CA ILE A 166 -19.13 -7.27 -2.68
C ILE A 166 -18.09 -7.27 -1.56
N ILE A 167 -17.17 -6.30 -1.59
CA ILE A 167 -16.20 -6.08 -0.52
C ILE A 167 -16.61 -4.86 0.32
N GLY A 168 -16.37 -4.95 1.63
CA GLY A 168 -16.83 -3.93 2.55
C GLY A 168 -18.35 -3.94 2.77
N GLU A 169 -18.86 -2.95 3.50
CA GLU A 169 -20.30 -2.80 3.76
C GLU A 169 -20.94 -1.89 2.72
N PRO A 170 -21.97 -2.34 1.96
CA PRO A 170 -22.72 -1.48 1.07
C PRO A 170 -23.51 -0.44 1.88
N LEU A 171 -23.86 0.67 1.24
CA LEU A 171 -24.74 1.69 1.83
C LEU A 171 -26.08 1.08 2.22
N LYS A 172 -26.74 1.69 3.21
CA LYS A 172 -28.03 1.19 3.72
C LYS A 172 -29.20 1.91 3.04
N ALA A 173 -30.29 1.18 2.84
CA ALA A 173 -31.54 1.77 2.39
C ALA A 173 -31.98 2.93 3.32
N GLY A 174 -32.51 3.97 2.74
CA GLY A 174 -32.92 5.18 3.45
C GLY A 174 -31.86 6.27 3.50
N GLN A 175 -30.61 6.02 3.12
CA GLN A 175 -29.58 7.04 3.00
C GLN A 175 -29.81 7.91 1.75
N THR A 176 -29.48 9.19 1.86
CA THR A 176 -29.57 10.15 0.74
C THR A 176 -28.21 10.26 0.09
N ILE A 177 -28.17 10.02 -1.22
CA ILE A 177 -26.99 10.23 -2.05
C ILE A 177 -27.05 11.66 -2.59
N ALA A 178 -25.99 12.41 -2.29
CA ALA A 178 -25.76 13.72 -2.89
C ALA A 178 -24.68 13.59 -3.96
N THR A 179 -24.94 14.08 -5.15
CA THR A 179 -23.93 14.23 -6.20
C THR A 179 -23.28 15.59 -6.03
N GLY A 180 -22.07 15.61 -5.50
CA GLY A 180 -21.30 16.84 -5.24
C GLY A 180 -19.93 16.80 -5.89
N ILE A 181 -19.33 17.97 -6.03
CA ILE A 181 -18.07 18.19 -6.76
C ILE A 181 -16.85 17.56 -6.04
N SER A 182 -16.95 17.21 -4.77
CA SER A 182 -15.77 16.85 -3.97
C SER A 182 -15.55 15.36 -3.72
N THR A 183 -16.60 14.55 -3.65
CA THR A 183 -16.47 13.10 -3.39
C THR A 183 -17.70 12.36 -3.91
N GLN A 184 -17.49 11.45 -4.80
CA GLN A 184 -18.53 10.54 -5.28
C GLN A 184 -18.83 9.52 -4.17
N MET A 185 -20.11 9.37 -3.79
CA MET A 185 -20.53 8.44 -2.74
C MET A 185 -20.57 7.02 -3.32
N ILE A 186 -19.71 6.14 -2.81
CA ILE A 186 -19.63 4.74 -3.22
C ILE A 186 -20.76 3.97 -2.52
N ILE A 187 -21.61 3.30 -3.31
CA ILE A 187 -22.74 2.49 -2.82
C ILE A 187 -22.25 1.10 -2.41
N ALA A 188 -21.43 0.49 -3.22
CA ALA A 188 -20.80 -0.81 -2.97
C ALA A 188 -19.52 -0.93 -3.81
N THR A 189 -18.55 -1.69 -3.33
CA THR A 189 -17.37 -2.06 -4.11
C THR A 189 -17.46 -3.52 -4.51
N ILE A 190 -17.34 -3.80 -5.80
CA ILE A 190 -17.33 -5.15 -6.37
C ILE A 190 -15.88 -5.49 -6.75
N ALA A 191 -15.40 -6.64 -6.32
CA ALA A 191 -14.08 -7.12 -6.64
C ALA A 191 -14.07 -8.56 -7.12
N ASP A 192 -13.17 -8.84 -8.04
CA ASP A 192 -12.81 -10.18 -8.42
C ASP A 192 -11.72 -10.70 -7.45
N LEU A 193 -12.09 -11.69 -6.66
CA LEU A 193 -11.19 -12.27 -5.66
C LEU A 193 -10.37 -13.46 -6.20
N SER A 194 -10.45 -13.74 -7.50
CA SER A 194 -9.67 -14.81 -8.13
C SER A 194 -8.20 -14.44 -8.35
N ASP A 195 -7.89 -13.14 -8.36
CA ASP A 195 -6.55 -12.61 -8.59
C ASP A 195 -6.26 -11.44 -7.62
N LEU A 196 -5.27 -11.63 -6.77
CA LEU A 196 -4.87 -10.68 -5.75
C LEU A 196 -3.42 -10.25 -5.94
N GLU A 197 -3.13 -9.00 -5.66
CA GLU A 197 -1.79 -8.40 -5.67
C GLU A 197 -1.48 -7.72 -4.33
N ILE A 198 -0.21 -7.69 -3.97
CA ILE A 198 0.26 -6.90 -2.83
C ILE A 198 0.77 -5.56 -3.36
N TYR A 199 0.30 -4.47 -2.79
CA TYR A 199 0.81 -3.12 -3.07
C TYR A 199 1.78 -2.73 -1.97
N LEU A 200 3.08 -2.97 -2.22
CA LEU A 200 4.16 -2.65 -1.30
C LEU A 200 4.56 -1.18 -1.44
N THR A 201 4.85 -0.55 -0.32
CA THR A 201 5.35 0.82 -0.27
C THR A 201 6.85 0.80 -0.03
N VAL A 202 7.64 1.15 -1.05
CA VAL A 202 9.11 1.13 -1.05
C VAL A 202 9.65 2.55 -1.09
N ASP A 203 10.68 2.83 -0.29
CA ASP A 203 11.36 4.12 -0.25
C ASP A 203 12.11 4.41 -1.56
N GLU A 204 12.28 5.71 -1.89
CA GLU A 204 13.02 6.16 -3.08
C GLU A 204 14.47 5.67 -3.08
N THR A 205 15.09 5.53 -1.91
CA THR A 205 16.49 5.07 -1.79
C THR A 205 16.66 3.62 -2.19
N ASP A 206 15.62 2.80 -2.05
CA ASP A 206 15.66 1.36 -2.27
C ASP A 206 15.08 0.93 -3.61
N ILE A 207 14.22 1.75 -4.21
CA ILE A 207 13.47 1.39 -5.42
C ILE A 207 14.39 1.06 -6.62
N GLY A 208 15.56 1.72 -6.69
CA GLY A 208 16.55 1.46 -7.74
C GLY A 208 17.08 0.03 -7.77
N ASN A 209 16.98 -0.69 -6.65
CA ASN A 209 17.45 -2.06 -6.49
C ASN A 209 16.34 -3.11 -6.71
N VAL A 210 15.07 -2.68 -6.83
CA VAL A 210 13.94 -3.58 -7.11
C VAL A 210 13.86 -3.85 -8.60
N LYS A 211 13.74 -5.13 -8.97
CA LYS A 211 13.62 -5.56 -10.37
C LYS A 211 12.29 -6.25 -10.62
N GLU A 212 11.68 -5.97 -11.77
CA GLU A 212 10.52 -6.72 -12.24
C GLU A 212 10.89 -8.20 -12.43
N GLY A 213 9.96 -9.09 -12.07
CA GLY A 213 10.20 -10.54 -12.08
C GLY A 213 10.97 -11.08 -10.87
N ALA A 214 11.44 -10.24 -9.94
CA ALA A 214 12.08 -10.70 -8.71
C ALA A 214 11.09 -11.46 -7.81
N LYS A 215 11.55 -12.54 -7.20
CA LYS A 215 10.79 -13.26 -6.17
C LYS A 215 10.82 -12.47 -4.88
N VAL A 216 9.68 -12.36 -4.23
CA VAL A 216 9.49 -11.62 -2.99
C VAL A 216 8.90 -12.55 -1.96
N ASP A 217 9.57 -12.70 -0.84
CA ASP A 217 9.02 -13.45 0.29
C ASP A 217 8.20 -12.50 1.15
N PHE A 218 7.00 -12.93 1.51
CA PHE A 218 6.12 -12.12 2.33
C PHE A 218 5.40 -12.94 3.40
N THR A 219 5.05 -12.27 4.48
CA THR A 219 4.25 -12.81 5.57
C THR A 219 3.02 -11.94 5.78
N VAL A 220 1.94 -12.52 6.27
CA VAL A 220 0.73 -11.81 6.69
C VAL A 220 0.45 -12.09 8.15
N ASP A 221 -0.03 -11.09 8.86
CA ASP A 221 -0.29 -11.22 10.31
C ASP A 221 -1.41 -12.24 10.61
N ALA A 222 -2.27 -12.53 9.62
CA ALA A 222 -3.32 -13.54 9.73
C ALA A 222 -2.79 -15.00 9.73
N HIS A 223 -1.58 -15.24 9.21
CA HIS A 223 -0.96 -16.57 9.14
C HIS A 223 0.45 -16.54 9.76
N PRO A 224 0.55 -16.43 11.09
CA PRO A 224 1.85 -16.29 11.77
C PRO A 224 2.74 -17.52 11.53
N GLY A 225 4.02 -17.26 11.21
CA GLY A 225 5.02 -18.31 10.96
C GLY A 225 4.95 -18.95 9.58
N LYS A 226 4.04 -18.52 8.70
CA LYS A 226 3.98 -18.98 7.30
C LYS A 226 4.54 -17.89 6.38
N THR A 227 5.53 -18.26 5.58
CA THR A 227 6.09 -17.40 4.53
C THR A 227 5.55 -17.82 3.19
N PHE A 228 5.12 -16.87 2.40
CA PHE A 228 4.63 -17.04 1.03
C PHE A 228 5.60 -16.36 0.08
N THR A 229 5.61 -16.80 -1.16
CA THR A 229 6.47 -16.21 -2.20
C THR A 229 5.61 -15.66 -3.32
N GLY A 230 5.79 -14.38 -3.62
CA GLY A 230 5.19 -13.71 -4.76
C GLY A 230 6.23 -13.31 -5.80
N THR A 231 5.79 -12.64 -6.86
CA THR A 231 6.68 -12.15 -7.93
C THR A 231 6.38 -10.67 -8.19
N VAL A 232 7.42 -9.82 -8.27
CA VAL A 232 7.25 -8.41 -8.66
C VAL A 232 6.70 -8.35 -10.08
N LYS A 233 5.50 -7.80 -10.23
CA LYS A 233 4.82 -7.65 -11.52
C LYS A 233 5.21 -6.36 -12.21
N ASN A 234 5.12 -5.26 -11.50
CA ASN A 234 5.57 -3.97 -11.97
C ASN A 234 5.86 -3.00 -10.81
N ILE A 235 6.56 -1.92 -11.16
CA ILE A 235 6.85 -0.79 -10.28
C ILE A 235 6.05 0.40 -10.80
N SER A 236 5.23 1.02 -9.96
CA SER A 236 4.48 2.21 -10.35
C SER A 236 5.43 3.37 -10.63
N LEU A 237 5.30 4.00 -11.79
CA LEU A 237 6.11 5.15 -12.20
C LEU A 237 5.70 6.46 -11.50
N GLY A 238 4.68 6.43 -10.65
CA GLY A 238 4.20 7.57 -9.87
C GLY A 238 4.37 7.34 -8.38
N THR A 239 4.63 8.43 -7.65
CA THR A 239 4.70 8.39 -6.19
C THR A 239 3.32 8.21 -5.57
N LYS A 240 3.24 7.52 -4.43
CA LYS A 240 2.02 7.43 -3.64
C LYS A 240 1.80 8.76 -2.90
N GLY A 241 1.16 9.68 -3.57
CA GLY A 241 0.86 11.03 -3.08
C GLY A 241 0.56 11.92 -4.26
N ASN A 242 -0.48 12.73 -4.20
CA ASN A 242 -0.84 13.66 -5.27
C ASN A 242 0.37 14.56 -5.57
N MET A 243 0.76 14.64 -6.83
CA MET A 243 1.68 15.67 -7.31
C MET A 243 1.10 17.06 -6.97
N GLY A 244 1.35 17.56 -5.77
CA GLY A 244 0.87 18.89 -5.40
C GLY A 244 0.52 19.13 -3.92
N THR A 245 0.51 18.11 -3.05
CA THR A 245 0.34 18.33 -1.61
C THR A 245 1.65 18.11 -0.87
N THR A 246 2.33 19.19 -0.60
CA THR A 246 3.55 19.32 0.20
C THR A 246 3.28 19.04 1.68
N SER A 247 3.16 17.78 2.09
CA SER A 247 3.05 17.45 3.52
C SER A 247 3.91 16.28 3.98
N SER A 248 4.65 15.61 3.08
CA SER A 248 5.58 14.53 3.46
C SER A 248 6.87 14.70 2.70
N SER A 249 7.99 14.81 3.42
CA SER A 249 9.35 14.91 2.86
C SER A 249 9.89 13.57 2.36
N VAL A 250 9.12 12.48 2.48
CA VAL A 250 9.54 11.14 2.08
C VAL A 250 8.73 10.69 0.87
N VAL A 251 9.46 10.29 -0.17
CA VAL A 251 8.89 9.81 -1.43
C VAL A 251 8.82 8.28 -1.40
N TYR A 252 7.64 7.74 -1.66
CA TYR A 252 7.43 6.30 -1.72
C TYR A 252 6.92 5.88 -3.09
N TYR A 253 7.40 4.73 -3.57
CA TYR A 253 6.93 4.07 -4.77
C TYR A 253 6.09 2.85 -4.43
N THR A 254 5.10 2.56 -5.28
CA THR A 254 4.29 1.35 -5.12
C THR A 254 4.84 0.24 -6.00
N VAL A 255 5.26 -0.85 -5.37
CA VAL A 255 5.66 -2.09 -6.04
C VAL A 255 4.50 -3.08 -5.97
N ARG A 256 4.04 -3.56 -7.13
CA ARG A 256 2.98 -4.56 -7.21
C ARG A 256 3.60 -5.95 -7.28
N VAL A 257 3.18 -6.81 -6.36
CA VAL A 257 3.64 -8.19 -6.27
C VAL A 257 2.45 -9.12 -6.52
N ALA A 258 2.55 -9.94 -7.54
CA ALA A 258 1.54 -10.93 -7.86
C ALA A 258 1.60 -12.10 -6.86
N ILE A 259 0.44 -12.53 -6.39
CA ILE A 259 0.29 -13.70 -5.52
C ILE A 259 -0.02 -14.91 -6.42
N PRO A 260 0.65 -16.07 -6.24
CA PRO A 260 0.32 -17.28 -6.97
C PRO A 260 -1.14 -17.71 -6.77
N ALA A 261 -1.79 -18.17 -7.84
CA ALA A 261 -3.21 -18.52 -7.80
C ALA A 261 -3.56 -19.60 -6.76
N GLU A 262 -2.61 -20.49 -6.46
CA GLU A 262 -2.73 -21.53 -5.43
C GLU A 262 -2.86 -20.98 -4.01
N ASP A 263 -2.30 -19.80 -3.75
CA ASP A 263 -2.30 -19.18 -2.43
C ASP A 263 -3.40 -18.14 -2.25
N VAL A 264 -4.03 -17.66 -3.33
CA VAL A 264 -5.05 -16.59 -3.29
C VAL A 264 -6.16 -16.86 -2.28
N SER A 265 -6.59 -18.13 -2.15
CA SER A 265 -7.66 -18.53 -1.21
C SER A 265 -7.32 -18.32 0.27
N ASN A 266 -6.05 -18.11 0.61
CA ASN A 266 -5.60 -17.84 1.98
C ASN A 266 -5.71 -16.36 2.37
N PHE A 267 -6.02 -15.48 1.42
CA PHE A 267 -5.95 -14.04 1.64
C PHE A 267 -7.28 -13.34 1.41
N PHE A 268 -7.49 -12.27 2.16
CA PHE A 268 -8.61 -11.36 1.96
C PHE A 268 -8.09 -9.97 1.58
N PRO A 269 -8.86 -9.20 0.81
CA PRO A 269 -8.56 -7.80 0.55
C PRO A 269 -8.31 -7.00 1.84
N SER A 270 -7.43 -6.02 1.75
CA SER A 270 -7.00 -5.15 2.87
C SER A 270 -6.15 -5.80 3.95
N MET A 271 -5.77 -7.09 3.82
CA MET A 271 -4.77 -7.69 4.71
C MET A 271 -3.43 -6.97 4.57
N THR A 272 -2.73 -6.79 5.70
CA THR A 272 -1.38 -6.24 5.71
C THR A 272 -0.37 -7.34 5.43
N ALA A 273 0.51 -7.10 4.47
CA ALA A 273 1.63 -7.96 4.14
C ALA A 273 2.96 -7.27 4.50
N ARG A 274 3.89 -8.05 5.07
CA ARG A 274 5.28 -7.66 5.30
C ARG A 274 6.14 -8.44 4.34
N ALA A 275 6.81 -7.74 3.44
CA ALA A 275 7.57 -8.34 2.36
C ALA A 275 9.06 -8.05 2.48
N THR A 276 9.85 -9.03 2.09
CA THR A 276 11.29 -8.92 1.93
C THR A 276 11.62 -9.12 0.46
N ILE A 277 12.10 -8.05 -0.17
CA ILE A 277 12.47 -8.04 -1.58
C ILE A 277 13.98 -8.23 -1.65
N PRO A 278 14.51 -9.20 -2.44
CA PRO A 278 15.95 -9.30 -2.66
C PRO A 278 16.42 -8.08 -3.47
N GLY A 279 17.42 -7.41 -2.93
CA GLY A 279 18.09 -6.28 -3.59
C GLY A 279 19.30 -6.72 -4.43
N GLU A 280 20.32 -5.88 -4.44
CA GLU A 280 21.58 -6.19 -5.14
C GLU A 280 22.32 -7.33 -4.44
N GLU A 281 22.90 -8.26 -5.23
CA GLU A 281 23.77 -9.32 -4.75
C GLU A 281 25.19 -9.09 -5.32
N LYS A 282 26.19 -9.18 -4.44
CA LYS A 282 27.61 -9.19 -4.84
C LYS A 282 28.24 -10.50 -4.41
N GLN A 283 28.88 -11.16 -5.37
CA GLN A 283 29.52 -12.44 -5.16
C GLN A 283 31.01 -12.30 -4.92
N ASN A 284 31.56 -13.22 -4.12
CA ASN A 284 32.98 -13.34 -3.86
C ASN A 284 33.66 -12.07 -3.31
N VAL A 285 32.95 -11.35 -2.40
CA VAL A 285 33.46 -10.17 -1.71
C VAL A 285 33.97 -10.51 -0.31
N LEU A 286 34.79 -9.63 0.27
CA LEU A 286 35.25 -9.77 1.66
C LEU A 286 34.10 -9.33 2.59
N LEU A 287 33.68 -10.22 3.48
CA LEU A 287 32.63 -9.99 4.46
C LEU A 287 33.22 -9.69 5.82
N VAL A 288 32.86 -8.59 6.40
CA VAL A 288 33.27 -8.15 7.74
C VAL A 288 31.99 -8.01 8.60
N PRO A 289 31.96 -8.52 9.83
CA PRO A 289 30.83 -8.27 10.72
C PRO A 289 30.57 -6.76 10.88
N LEU A 290 29.32 -6.32 10.71
CA LEU A 290 28.96 -4.91 10.78
C LEU A 290 29.40 -4.26 12.11
N ALA A 291 29.34 -5.00 13.22
CA ALA A 291 29.79 -4.56 14.53
C ALA A 291 31.29 -4.24 14.62
N ALA A 292 32.12 -4.76 13.70
CA ALA A 292 33.56 -4.53 13.68
C ALA A 292 33.96 -3.24 12.92
N VAL A 293 33.08 -2.70 12.09
CA VAL A 293 33.31 -1.45 11.35
C VAL A 293 32.96 -0.27 12.22
N ARG A 294 33.87 0.70 12.29
CA ARG A 294 33.69 1.96 13.00
C ARG A 294 33.94 3.13 12.06
N SER A 295 33.29 4.23 12.31
CA SER A 295 33.46 5.48 11.54
C SER A 295 33.90 6.61 12.46
N ASP A 296 34.82 7.44 11.97
CA ASP A 296 35.21 8.69 12.60
C ASP A 296 35.28 9.84 11.57
N LYS A 297 35.80 10.99 11.98
CA LYS A 297 35.92 12.19 11.09
C LYS A 297 36.83 11.96 9.88
N VAL A 298 37.66 10.92 9.89
CA VAL A 298 38.66 10.62 8.85
C VAL A 298 38.13 9.54 7.88
N GLY A 299 37.12 8.77 8.29
CA GLY A 299 36.53 7.71 7.47
C GLY A 299 36.26 6.42 8.26
N GLU A 300 36.00 5.36 7.53
CA GLU A 300 35.68 4.05 8.09
C GLU A 300 36.94 3.22 8.34
N PHE A 301 36.96 2.49 9.44
CA PHE A 301 38.07 1.69 9.85
C PHE A 301 37.65 0.44 10.64
N VAL A 302 38.52 -0.55 10.67
CA VAL A 302 38.41 -1.74 11.51
C VAL A 302 39.67 -1.90 12.35
N TYR A 303 39.57 -2.62 13.47
CA TYR A 303 40.71 -3.03 14.23
C TYR A 303 41.11 -4.47 13.83
N VAL A 304 42.26 -4.62 13.19
CA VAL A 304 42.82 -5.93 12.84
C VAL A 304 43.79 -6.35 13.94
N ILE A 305 43.62 -7.56 14.45
CA ILE A 305 44.56 -8.10 15.45
C ILE A 305 45.82 -8.58 14.73
N LYS A 306 46.94 -7.89 14.96
CA LYS A 306 48.28 -8.29 14.52
C LYS A 306 49.18 -8.49 15.76
N ASP A 307 49.80 -9.63 15.85
CA ASP A 307 50.69 -10.00 16.97
C ASP A 307 50.02 -9.77 18.36
N GLY A 308 48.72 -10.14 18.45
CA GLY A 308 47.93 -9.98 19.68
C GLY A 308 47.51 -8.55 20.03
N LYS A 309 47.82 -7.56 19.19
CA LYS A 309 47.47 -6.14 19.40
C LYS A 309 46.48 -5.63 18.33
N PRO A 310 45.49 -4.81 18.70
CA PRO A 310 44.59 -4.23 17.74
C PRO A 310 45.27 -3.09 16.96
N VAL A 311 45.34 -3.24 15.65
CA VAL A 311 45.89 -2.23 14.73
C VAL A 311 44.73 -1.61 13.95
N ARG A 312 44.62 -0.29 14.03
CA ARG A 312 43.60 0.46 13.24
C ARG A 312 43.97 0.38 11.76
N THR A 313 43.06 -0.14 10.96
CA THR A 313 43.21 -0.27 9.52
C THR A 313 42.01 0.46 8.85
N SER A 314 42.33 1.47 8.02
CA SER A 314 41.31 2.16 7.23
C SER A 314 40.78 1.21 6.16
N VAL A 315 39.45 1.20 6.00
CA VAL A 315 38.75 0.38 5.02
C VAL A 315 37.78 1.27 4.24
N LYS A 316 37.46 0.83 3.03
CA LYS A 316 36.36 1.39 2.25
C LYS A 316 35.27 0.33 2.22
N THR A 317 34.17 0.61 2.86
CA THR A 317 33.02 -0.29 2.87
C THR A 317 32.26 -0.19 1.56
N GLY A 318 31.51 -1.23 1.28
CA GLY A 318 30.66 -1.31 0.10
C GLY A 318 29.21 -1.52 0.49
N MET A 319 28.63 -2.62 -0.01
CA MET A 319 27.26 -3.00 0.29
C MET A 319 27.13 -3.51 1.73
N THR A 320 26.06 -3.10 2.41
CA THR A 320 25.71 -3.59 3.74
C THR A 320 24.61 -4.62 3.63
N GLY A 321 24.84 -5.81 4.19
CA GLY A 321 23.82 -6.84 4.39
C GLY A 321 23.28 -6.82 5.82
N ASP A 322 22.53 -7.85 6.20
CA ASP A 322 21.85 -7.90 7.51
C ASP A 322 22.82 -7.94 8.71
N SER A 323 23.94 -8.61 8.59
CA SER A 323 24.94 -8.78 9.67
C SER A 323 26.37 -8.50 9.26
N THR A 324 26.64 -8.35 7.97
CA THR A 324 27.97 -8.17 7.37
C THR A 324 27.98 -7.01 6.38
N ILE A 325 29.16 -6.47 6.14
CA ILE A 325 29.42 -5.40 5.18
C ILE A 325 30.63 -5.74 4.35
#